data_4c686889468a2f8351f13641e9b3963c
#
_entry.id   4c686889468a2f8351f13641e9b3963c
#
_cell.length_a   1.000
_cell.length_b   1.000
_cell.length_c   1.000
_cell.angle_alpha   90.00
_cell.angle_beta   90.00
_cell.angle_gamma   90.00
#
_symmetry.space_group_name_H-M   'P 1'
#
loop_
_entity.id
_entity.type
_entity.pdbx_description
1 polymer ?
#
loop_
_entity_poly.entity_id
_entity_poly.type
_entity_poly.pdbx_seq_one_letter_code
_entity_poly.pdbx_strand_id
1 'polypeptide(L)'
;MAVKAWIHKETGLPCFYLDGPDAALSVSDGPRVILPAETGRAAVSVCDPLAPPGVATTYTVGTQRFTLTRRGVGYAITSLDSRQRAVVSYIGDDAREYDTRATATDINARRTPVIRWAGVAAAYTGRLELLAYSEESASLGRLLEARQPIIAVHSHDACDLNDCDVPAVRVLAITHATSQRTGRRDRVRRQWTLDYRQIDMDEARALVGTIPVVTWGAWDAVSKWRGRSYVELLREFAGMP
;
A
#
# COMPACT_ATOMS: atom_id res chain seq x y z
N MET A 1 13.60 -8.99 -24.77
CA MET A 1 12.82 -8.63 -23.58
C MET A 1 11.68 -7.72 -24.00
N ALA A 2 10.44 -8.15 -23.84
CA ALA A 2 9.28 -7.29 -24.05
C ALA A 2 8.85 -6.68 -22.72
N VAL A 3 8.68 -5.36 -22.67
CA VAL A 3 8.20 -4.64 -21.50
C VAL A 3 6.92 -3.91 -21.90
N LYS A 4 5.87 -4.07 -21.10
CA LYS A 4 4.65 -3.27 -21.21
C LYS A 4 4.40 -2.58 -19.89
N ALA A 5 4.02 -1.31 -19.95
CA ALA A 5 3.70 -0.48 -18.79
C ALA A 5 2.34 0.17 -18.99
N TRP A 6 1.47 0.14 -17.96
CA TRP A 6 0.12 0.71 -18.01
C TRP A 6 -0.35 1.12 -16.62
N ILE A 7 -1.43 1.89 -16.59
CA ILE A 7 -2.17 2.18 -15.35
C ILE A 7 -3.34 1.20 -15.23
N HIS A 8 -3.38 0.46 -14.13
CA HIS A 8 -4.46 -0.48 -13.86
C HIS A 8 -5.80 0.24 -13.77
N LYS A 9 -6.80 -0.24 -14.53
CA LYS A 9 -8.07 0.47 -14.70
C LYS A 9 -8.84 0.68 -13.39
N GLU A 10 -8.88 -0.34 -12.55
CA GLU A 10 -9.66 -0.32 -11.30
C GLU A 10 -8.88 0.27 -10.13
N THR A 11 -7.62 -0.10 -9.96
CA THR A 11 -6.81 0.32 -8.81
C THR A 11 -6.04 1.61 -9.03
N GLY A 12 -5.92 2.07 -10.29
CA GLY A 12 -5.11 3.24 -10.64
C GLY A 12 -3.60 3.05 -10.50
N LEU A 13 -3.14 1.84 -10.20
CA LEU A 13 -1.72 1.55 -9.95
C LEU A 13 -0.90 1.52 -11.25
N PRO A 14 0.35 2.00 -11.22
CA PRO A 14 1.33 1.69 -12.24
C PRO A 14 1.65 0.20 -12.22
N CYS A 15 1.46 -0.47 -13.34
CA CYS A 15 1.72 -1.90 -13.51
C CYS A 15 2.62 -2.17 -14.70
N PHE A 16 3.36 -3.27 -14.63
CA PHE A 16 4.35 -3.67 -15.60
C PHE A 16 4.23 -5.15 -15.91
N TYR A 17 4.40 -5.49 -17.17
CA TYR A 17 4.64 -6.85 -17.63
C TYR A 17 6.05 -6.93 -18.17
N LEU A 18 6.83 -7.85 -17.67
CA LEU A 18 8.21 -8.09 -18.03
C LEU A 18 8.30 -9.51 -18.62
N ASP A 19 8.72 -9.60 -19.87
CA ASP A 19 8.95 -10.87 -20.56
C ASP A 19 10.44 -11.01 -20.82
N GLY A 20 11.08 -11.87 -20.05
CA GLY A 20 12.51 -12.17 -20.16
C GLY A 20 13.17 -12.38 -18.81
N PRO A 21 14.20 -13.22 -18.79
CA PRO A 21 15.01 -13.43 -17.59
C PRO A 21 15.75 -12.14 -17.20
N ASP A 22 16.09 -12.03 -15.95
CA ASP A 22 17.02 -11.07 -15.36
C ASP A 22 16.60 -9.58 -15.37
N ALA A 23 15.35 -9.27 -15.73
CA ALA A 23 14.87 -7.90 -15.70
C ALA A 23 14.58 -7.43 -14.28
N ALA A 24 15.27 -6.39 -13.84
CA ALA A 24 14.91 -5.64 -12.63
C ALA A 24 14.00 -4.46 -12.99
N LEU A 25 13.05 -4.15 -12.12
CA LEU A 25 12.23 -2.94 -12.19
C LEU A 25 12.55 -2.05 -11.00
N SER A 26 12.97 -0.83 -11.25
CA SER A 26 13.28 0.15 -10.23
C SER A 26 12.62 1.50 -10.52
N VAL A 27 12.51 2.33 -9.49
CA VAL A 27 12.13 3.74 -9.65
C VAL A 27 13.39 4.54 -9.92
N SER A 28 13.38 5.36 -10.97
CA SER A 28 14.56 6.10 -11.43
C SER A 28 15.04 7.17 -10.46
N ASP A 29 14.10 7.76 -9.70
CA ASP A 29 14.38 8.92 -8.83
C ASP A 29 14.76 8.50 -7.39
N GLY A 30 15.19 7.23 -7.20
CA GLY A 30 15.56 6.75 -5.87
C GLY A 30 16.02 5.29 -5.83
N PRO A 31 16.46 4.83 -4.68
CA PRO A 31 16.99 3.47 -4.51
C PRO A 31 15.90 2.37 -4.52
N ARG A 32 14.64 2.72 -4.79
CA ARG A 32 13.52 1.79 -4.68
C ARG A 32 13.52 0.78 -5.83
N VAL A 33 13.76 -0.48 -5.48
CA VAL A 33 13.61 -1.63 -6.38
C VAL A 33 12.24 -2.25 -6.14
N ILE A 34 11.41 -2.33 -7.19
CA ILE A 34 10.07 -2.94 -7.11
C ILE A 34 10.15 -4.43 -7.38
N LEU A 35 11.01 -4.80 -8.32
CA LEU A 35 11.28 -6.18 -8.67
C LEU A 35 12.80 -6.36 -8.83
N PRO A 36 13.46 -7.13 -7.98
CA PRO A 36 14.89 -7.40 -8.12
C PRO A 36 15.15 -8.28 -9.33
N ALA A 37 16.36 -8.21 -9.89
CA ALA A 37 16.80 -9.15 -10.92
C ALA A 37 16.85 -10.57 -10.34
N GLU A 38 16.39 -11.54 -11.11
CA GLU A 38 16.41 -12.95 -10.71
C GLU A 38 16.66 -13.82 -11.95
N THR A 39 17.70 -14.62 -11.89
CA THR A 39 18.12 -15.47 -13.00
C THR A 39 17.09 -16.54 -13.31
N GLY A 40 16.74 -16.68 -14.59
CA GLY A 40 15.80 -17.71 -15.06
C GLY A 40 14.33 -17.39 -14.75
N ARG A 41 13.99 -16.15 -14.37
CA ARG A 41 12.60 -15.74 -14.16
C ARG A 41 11.81 -15.86 -15.46
N ALA A 42 10.64 -16.49 -15.36
CA ALA A 42 9.63 -16.43 -16.43
C ALA A 42 9.02 -15.01 -16.51
N ALA A 43 8.12 -14.80 -17.46
CA ALA A 43 7.35 -13.57 -17.53
C ALA A 43 6.64 -13.26 -16.20
N VAL A 44 6.66 -12.00 -15.79
CA VAL A 44 6.07 -11.55 -14.54
C VAL A 44 5.25 -10.28 -14.74
N SER A 45 4.13 -10.19 -14.01
CA SER A 45 3.34 -8.96 -13.88
C SER A 45 3.49 -8.43 -12.45
N VAL A 46 3.83 -7.16 -12.33
CA VAL A 46 4.04 -6.49 -11.05
C VAL A 46 3.43 -5.09 -11.09
N CYS A 47 2.87 -4.64 -9.98
CA CYS A 47 2.39 -3.27 -9.83
C CYS A 47 3.14 -2.57 -8.70
N ASP A 48 3.18 -1.25 -8.74
CA ASP A 48 3.78 -0.43 -7.67
C ASP A 48 2.70 0.09 -6.70
N PRO A 49 2.48 -0.56 -5.57
CA PRO A 49 1.49 -0.13 -4.59
C PRO A 49 1.91 1.11 -3.80
N LEU A 50 3.19 1.44 -3.82
CA LEU A 50 3.78 2.57 -3.08
C LEU A 50 3.95 3.82 -3.97
N ALA A 51 3.50 3.81 -5.22
CA ALA A 51 3.48 5.00 -6.06
C ALA A 51 2.54 6.05 -5.46
N PRO A 52 2.98 7.31 -5.31
CA PRO A 52 2.11 8.38 -4.85
C PRO A 52 1.06 8.70 -5.92
N PRO A 53 -0.22 8.92 -5.56
CA PRO A 53 -1.24 9.33 -6.50
C PRO A 53 -0.99 10.76 -7.02
N GLY A 54 -1.35 11.02 -8.28
CA GLY A 54 -1.19 12.34 -8.90
C GLY A 54 0.24 12.72 -9.28
N VAL A 55 1.25 11.97 -8.81
CA VAL A 55 2.67 12.26 -9.05
C VAL A 55 3.20 11.39 -10.19
N ALA A 56 3.83 12.05 -11.17
CA ALA A 56 4.53 11.35 -12.26
C ALA A 56 5.77 10.63 -11.71
N THR A 57 5.77 9.30 -11.78
CA THR A 57 6.88 8.47 -11.31
C THR A 57 7.57 7.83 -12.51
N THR A 58 8.88 7.95 -12.60
CA THR A 58 9.67 7.35 -13.68
C THR A 58 10.27 6.02 -13.21
N TYR A 59 10.04 4.99 -14.00
CA TYR A 59 10.50 3.62 -13.77
C TYR A 59 11.54 3.22 -14.80
N THR A 60 12.47 2.40 -14.39
CA THR A 60 13.54 1.88 -15.25
C THR A 60 13.49 0.36 -15.28
N VAL A 61 13.51 -0.19 -16.50
CA VAL A 61 13.65 -1.63 -16.77
C VAL A 61 14.79 -1.81 -17.76
N GLY A 62 15.95 -2.25 -17.30
CA GLY A 62 17.17 -2.26 -18.10
C GLY A 62 17.50 -0.85 -18.61
N THR A 63 17.50 -0.64 -19.92
CA THR A 63 17.73 0.66 -20.56
C THR A 63 16.45 1.45 -20.86
N GLN A 64 15.29 0.85 -20.67
CA GLN A 64 14.00 1.49 -20.97
C GLN A 64 13.48 2.29 -19.77
N ARG A 65 12.88 3.44 -20.07
CA ARG A 65 12.24 4.30 -19.05
C ARG A 65 10.77 4.48 -19.37
N PHE A 66 9.95 4.45 -18.31
CA PHE A 66 8.50 4.61 -18.38
C PHE A 66 8.08 5.62 -17.33
N THR A 67 7.36 6.67 -17.72
CA THR A 67 6.79 7.61 -16.77
C THR A 67 5.30 7.37 -16.68
N LEU A 68 4.84 7.01 -15.49
CA LEU A 68 3.45 6.71 -15.19
C LEU A 68 2.98 7.54 -14.00
N THR A 69 1.73 7.95 -14.05
CA THR A 69 1.09 8.68 -12.93
C THR A 69 0.00 7.81 -12.35
N ARG A 70 0.11 7.47 -11.07
CA ARG A 70 -0.94 6.75 -10.36
C ARG A 70 -2.21 7.56 -10.36
N ARG A 71 -3.33 6.94 -10.76
CA ARG A 71 -4.63 7.61 -10.72
C ARG A 71 -5.11 7.74 -9.28
N GLY A 72 -5.50 8.94 -8.87
CA GLY A 72 -6.10 9.20 -7.57
C GLY A 72 -7.53 8.64 -7.48
N VAL A 73 -7.93 8.24 -6.27
CA VAL A 73 -9.27 7.67 -5.99
C VAL A 73 -9.75 8.07 -4.58
N GLY A 74 -9.64 9.31 -4.23
CA GLY A 74 -9.98 9.76 -2.87
C GLY A 74 -9.10 9.08 -1.82
N TYR A 75 -9.73 8.52 -0.78
CA TYR A 75 -9.02 7.74 0.23
C TYR A 75 -9.29 6.24 0.05
N ALA A 76 -8.23 5.45 -0.01
CA ALA A 76 -8.35 4.01 -0.19
C ALA A 76 -7.35 3.25 0.71
N ILE A 77 -7.76 2.07 1.15
CA ILE A 77 -6.91 1.13 1.86
C ILE A 77 -6.72 -0.09 0.96
N THR A 78 -5.47 -0.51 0.79
CA THR A 78 -5.12 -1.63 -0.07
C THR A 78 -4.22 -2.62 0.65
N SER A 79 -4.23 -3.88 0.22
CA SER A 79 -3.22 -4.85 0.61
C SER A 79 -1.84 -4.49 0.00
N LEU A 80 -0.76 -5.03 0.57
CA LEU A 80 0.59 -4.84 0.03
C LEU A 80 0.72 -5.36 -1.41
N ASP A 81 0.04 -6.47 -1.73
CA ASP A 81 0.02 -7.06 -3.07
C ASP A 81 -0.98 -6.38 -4.02
N SER A 82 -1.69 -5.35 -3.55
CA SER A 82 -2.70 -4.59 -4.28
C SER A 82 -3.89 -5.38 -4.82
N ARG A 83 -4.06 -6.64 -4.40
CA ARG A 83 -5.17 -7.52 -4.85
C ARG A 83 -6.50 -7.18 -4.18
N GLN A 84 -6.44 -6.60 -3.00
CA GLN A 84 -7.62 -6.18 -2.25
C GLN A 84 -7.58 -4.68 -2.02
N ARG A 85 -8.73 -4.05 -2.13
CA ARG A 85 -8.89 -2.61 -1.97
C ARG A 85 -10.25 -2.31 -1.35
N ALA A 86 -10.28 -1.32 -0.48
CA ALA A 86 -11.49 -0.68 0.02
C ALA A 86 -11.38 0.84 -0.17
N VAL A 87 -12.37 1.45 -0.82
CA VAL A 87 -12.51 2.91 -0.87
C VAL A 87 -13.29 3.33 0.36
N VAL A 88 -12.74 4.27 1.09
CA VAL A 88 -13.30 4.71 2.37
C VAL A 88 -13.34 6.23 2.45
N SER A 89 -14.12 6.76 3.38
CA SER A 89 -14.14 8.18 3.68
C SER A 89 -13.60 8.41 5.08
N TYR A 90 -12.82 9.44 5.27
CA TYR A 90 -12.48 9.94 6.60
C TYR A 90 -13.70 10.53 7.27
N ILE A 91 -13.84 10.30 8.57
CA ILE A 91 -14.90 10.89 9.40
C ILE A 91 -14.37 11.54 10.67
N GLY A 92 -13.09 11.41 10.94
CA GLY A 92 -12.45 11.97 12.12
C GLY A 92 -11.00 12.36 11.83
N ASP A 93 -10.39 12.99 12.81
CA ASP A 93 -8.99 13.38 12.73
C ASP A 93 -8.09 12.15 12.76
N ASP A 94 -7.01 12.21 11.99
CA ASP A 94 -5.92 11.24 12.01
C ASP A 94 -5.05 11.53 13.25
N ALA A 95 -5.46 11.02 14.40
CA ALA A 95 -4.72 11.21 15.64
C ALA A 95 -3.37 10.47 15.56
N ARG A 96 -2.27 11.19 15.78
CA ARG A 96 -0.91 10.64 15.76
C ARG A 96 -0.23 10.86 17.09
N GLU A 97 0.41 9.82 17.60
CA GLU A 97 1.19 9.85 18.82
C GLU A 97 2.65 9.55 18.52
N TYR A 98 3.52 10.44 18.95
CA TYR A 98 4.97 10.35 18.72
C TYR A 98 5.68 10.01 20.02
N ASP A 99 6.32 8.85 20.07
CA ASP A 99 7.23 8.47 21.14
C ASP A 99 8.65 8.97 20.79
N THR A 100 9.06 10.02 21.46
CA THR A 100 10.39 10.62 21.26
C THR A 100 11.52 9.81 21.89
N ARG A 101 11.18 8.74 22.67
CA ARG A 101 12.15 7.93 23.43
C ARG A 101 13.12 8.77 24.26
N ALA A 102 12.63 9.87 24.80
CA ALA A 102 13.39 10.70 25.71
C ALA A 102 13.26 10.17 27.12
N THR A 103 14.38 10.06 27.84
CA THR A 103 14.40 9.70 29.26
C THR A 103 14.92 10.90 30.05
N ALA A 104 14.11 11.39 30.99
CA ALA A 104 14.50 12.41 31.93
C ALA A 104 14.96 11.77 33.26
N THR A 105 16.13 12.12 33.73
CA THR A 105 16.68 11.64 35.00
C THR A 105 16.91 12.82 35.91
N ASP A 106 16.19 12.84 37.04
CA ASP A 106 16.42 13.85 38.08
C ASP A 106 17.67 13.51 38.88
N ILE A 107 18.55 14.48 39.02
CA ILE A 107 19.78 14.35 39.82
C ILE A 107 19.64 15.25 41.03
N ASN A 108 19.77 14.66 42.23
CA ASN A 108 19.82 15.42 43.46
C ASN A 108 20.87 16.51 43.36
N ALA A 109 20.53 17.74 43.71
CA ALA A 109 21.33 18.94 43.57
C ALA A 109 21.34 19.64 42.19
N ARG A 110 20.54 19.17 41.21
CA ARG A 110 20.28 19.89 39.97
C ARG A 110 18.81 20.31 39.89
N ARG A 111 18.61 21.56 39.44
CA ARG A 111 17.25 22.11 39.26
C ARG A 111 16.55 21.59 38.02
N THR A 112 17.32 21.12 37.04
CA THR A 112 16.83 20.61 35.76
C THR A 112 17.26 19.16 35.56
N PRO A 113 16.38 18.28 35.06
CA PRO A 113 16.73 16.90 34.77
C PRO A 113 17.77 16.79 33.65
N VAL A 114 18.47 15.70 33.64
CA VAL A 114 19.31 15.30 32.49
C VAL A 114 18.43 14.53 31.52
N ILE A 115 18.31 15.05 30.30
CA ILE A 115 17.53 14.40 29.25
C ILE A 115 18.46 13.60 28.33
N ARG A 116 18.15 12.34 28.12
CA ARG A 116 18.81 11.47 27.16
C ARG A 116 17.81 11.09 26.07
N TRP A 117 18.24 11.17 24.84
CA TRP A 117 17.45 10.79 23.66
C TRP A 117 17.96 9.44 23.14
N ALA A 118 17.06 8.56 22.70
CA ALA A 118 17.47 7.42 21.91
C ALA A 118 18.01 7.89 20.55
N GLY A 119 18.96 7.13 19.98
CA GLY A 119 19.56 7.48 18.69
C GLY A 119 18.59 7.44 17.50
N VAL A 120 17.44 6.77 17.66
CA VAL A 120 16.39 6.65 16.63
C VAL A 120 15.04 6.90 17.28
N ALA A 121 14.23 7.77 16.68
CA ALA A 121 12.85 7.98 17.09
C ALA A 121 12.01 6.71 16.81
N ALA A 122 10.99 6.47 17.64
CA ALA A 122 10.03 5.41 17.35
C ALA A 122 9.14 5.80 16.15
N ALA A 123 8.69 4.81 15.39
CA ALA A 123 7.60 5.02 14.45
C ALA A 123 6.34 5.43 15.22
N TYR A 124 5.62 6.42 14.71
CA TYR A 124 4.43 6.91 15.39
C TYR A 124 3.30 5.87 15.35
N THR A 125 2.50 5.90 16.37
CA THR A 125 1.21 5.19 16.46
C THR A 125 0.09 6.18 16.20
N GLY A 126 -1.09 5.66 15.89
CA GLY A 126 -2.23 6.55 15.69
C GLY A 126 -3.54 5.81 15.53
N ARG A 127 -4.56 6.59 15.27
CA ARG A 127 -5.94 6.10 15.09
C ARG A 127 -6.55 6.72 13.86
N LEU A 128 -7.13 5.87 13.01
CA LEU A 128 -7.92 6.26 11.85
C LEU A 128 -9.41 6.01 12.12
N GLU A 129 -10.23 6.99 11.85
CA GLU A 129 -11.67 6.84 11.83
C GLU A 129 -12.20 6.93 10.40
N LEU A 130 -12.84 5.86 9.95
CA LEU A 130 -13.21 5.67 8.56
C LEU A 130 -14.69 5.31 8.45
N LEU A 131 -15.30 5.75 7.37
CA LEU A 131 -16.65 5.35 6.98
C LEU A 131 -16.55 4.51 5.70
N ALA A 132 -17.10 3.30 5.76
CA ALA A 132 -17.18 2.41 4.62
C ALA A 132 -18.62 1.95 4.38
N TYR A 133 -19.02 1.88 3.11
CA TYR A 133 -20.32 1.39 2.70
C TYR A 133 -20.26 -0.11 2.44
N SER A 134 -21.39 -0.78 2.55
CA SER A 134 -21.64 -2.21 2.30
C SER A 134 -20.46 -3.05 1.80
N GLU A 135 -20.19 -3.02 0.50
CA GLU A 135 -19.15 -3.81 -0.15
C GLU A 135 -17.74 -3.39 0.23
N GLU A 136 -17.52 -2.09 0.36
CA GLU A 136 -16.23 -1.54 0.79
C GLU A 136 -15.92 -1.92 2.23
N SER A 137 -16.93 -1.93 3.09
CA SER A 137 -16.79 -2.40 4.47
C SER A 137 -16.46 -3.89 4.55
N ALA A 138 -17.05 -4.73 3.70
CA ALA A 138 -16.71 -6.14 3.62
C ALA A 138 -15.27 -6.34 3.08
N SER A 139 -14.85 -5.53 2.12
CA SER A 139 -13.49 -5.55 1.58
C SER A 139 -12.47 -5.13 2.64
N LEU A 140 -12.76 -4.09 3.41
CA LEU A 140 -11.92 -3.67 4.54
C LEU A 140 -11.82 -4.76 5.62
N GLY A 141 -12.92 -5.43 5.95
CA GLY A 141 -12.92 -6.57 6.87
C GLY A 141 -11.95 -7.67 6.40
N ARG A 142 -12.03 -8.09 5.14
CA ARG A 142 -11.12 -9.09 4.56
C ARG A 142 -9.65 -8.66 4.58
N LEU A 143 -9.37 -7.38 4.31
CA LEU A 143 -8.01 -6.81 4.42
C LEU A 143 -7.45 -6.97 5.83
N LEU A 144 -8.26 -6.69 6.84
CA LEU A 144 -7.85 -6.81 8.25
C LEU A 144 -7.69 -8.27 8.70
N GLU A 145 -8.54 -9.17 8.21
CA GLU A 145 -8.45 -10.61 8.47
C GLU A 145 -7.18 -11.25 7.90
N ALA A 146 -6.64 -10.68 6.82
CA ALA A 146 -5.40 -11.16 6.19
C ALA A 146 -4.16 -10.99 7.08
N ARG A 147 -4.24 -10.22 8.18
CA ARG A 147 -3.18 -10.02 9.18
C ARG A 147 -1.84 -9.59 8.59
N GLN A 148 -1.90 -8.75 7.59
CA GLN A 148 -0.71 -8.18 6.93
C GLN A 148 -0.77 -6.66 7.01
N PRO A 149 0.37 -5.96 6.84
CA PRO A 149 0.37 -4.51 6.73
C PRO A 149 -0.53 -4.06 5.58
N ILE A 150 -1.17 -2.93 5.75
CA ILE A 150 -2.01 -2.30 4.74
C ILE A 150 -1.35 -1.03 4.22
N ILE A 151 -1.71 -0.62 3.01
CA ILE A 151 -1.31 0.65 2.43
C ILE A 151 -2.52 1.57 2.44
N ALA A 152 -2.41 2.67 3.17
CA ALA A 152 -3.36 3.76 3.12
C ALA A 152 -2.91 4.77 2.05
N VAL A 153 -3.80 5.05 1.12
CA VAL A 153 -3.55 5.94 -0.01
C VAL A 153 -4.50 7.11 0.06
N HIS A 154 -3.94 8.30 0.04
CA HIS A 154 -4.69 9.54 0.03
C HIS A 154 -4.39 10.33 -1.24
N SER A 155 -5.42 10.68 -2.00
CA SER A 155 -5.26 11.52 -3.18
C SER A 155 -5.58 12.97 -2.81
N HIS A 156 -4.60 13.83 -2.86
CA HIS A 156 -4.78 15.26 -2.56
C HIS A 156 -5.72 15.94 -3.56
N ASP A 157 -5.76 15.47 -4.81
CA ASP A 157 -6.66 16.01 -5.84
C ASP A 157 -8.14 15.77 -5.54
N ALA A 158 -8.44 14.79 -4.70
CA ALA A 158 -9.78 14.43 -4.27
C ALA A 158 -10.03 14.76 -2.78
N CYS A 159 -9.15 15.55 -2.19
CA CYS A 159 -9.26 16.00 -0.81
C CYS A 159 -9.94 17.36 -0.76
N ASP A 160 -11.03 17.46 0.00
CA ASP A 160 -11.76 18.70 0.22
C ASP A 160 -11.06 19.64 1.24
N LEU A 161 -9.94 19.21 1.81
CA LEU A 161 -9.19 19.97 2.80
C LEU A 161 -8.10 20.80 2.13
N ASN A 162 -8.14 22.11 2.34
CA ASN A 162 -7.01 22.98 2.04
C ASN A 162 -5.86 22.64 3.00
N ASP A 163 -4.62 22.63 2.48
CA ASP A 163 -3.41 22.35 3.27
C ASP A 163 -3.40 21.00 3.99
N CYS A 164 -3.91 19.96 3.33
CA CYS A 164 -3.94 18.62 3.87
C CYS A 164 -2.53 18.10 4.16
N ASP A 165 -2.24 17.75 5.42
CA ASP A 165 -0.96 17.20 5.89
C ASP A 165 -0.90 15.66 5.87
N VAL A 166 -1.97 15.00 5.40
CA VAL A 166 -2.03 13.53 5.33
C VAL A 166 -1.10 13.03 4.23
N PRO A 167 -0.11 12.20 4.53
CA PRO A 167 0.78 11.67 3.50
C PRO A 167 0.02 10.90 2.43
N ALA A 168 0.41 11.10 1.16
CA ALA A 168 -0.24 10.47 0.01
C ALA A 168 -0.20 8.93 0.05
N VAL A 169 0.82 8.35 0.66
CA VAL A 169 0.96 6.90 0.85
C VAL A 169 1.55 6.63 2.23
N ARG A 170 0.90 5.74 2.99
CA ARG A 170 1.39 5.26 4.29
C ARG A 170 1.27 3.75 4.36
N VAL A 171 2.25 3.10 4.97
CA VAL A 171 2.16 1.67 5.29
C VAL A 171 1.91 1.53 6.78
N LEU A 172 0.86 0.81 7.11
CA LEU A 172 0.32 0.73 8.47
C LEU A 172 0.19 -0.73 8.90
N ALA A 173 0.72 -1.04 10.08
CA ALA A 173 0.37 -2.26 10.80
C ALA A 173 -0.83 -1.97 11.69
N ILE A 174 -1.96 -2.60 11.43
CA ILE A 174 -3.15 -2.44 12.25
C ILE A 174 -3.01 -3.31 13.49
N THR A 175 -3.04 -2.68 14.66
CA THR A 175 -2.91 -3.34 15.95
C THR A 175 -4.26 -3.68 16.58
N HIS A 176 -5.26 -2.84 16.30
CA HIS A 176 -6.63 -3.07 16.76
C HIS A 176 -7.61 -2.48 15.76
N ALA A 177 -8.75 -3.13 15.59
CA ALA A 177 -9.81 -2.66 14.72
C ALA A 177 -11.18 -2.90 15.33
N THR A 178 -12.03 -1.88 15.31
CA THR A 178 -13.44 -2.00 15.69
C THR A 178 -14.32 -1.49 14.58
N SER A 179 -15.52 -2.06 14.45
CA SER A 179 -16.50 -1.56 13.51
C SER A 179 -17.88 -1.48 14.13
N GLN A 180 -18.55 -0.36 13.92
CA GLN A 180 -19.90 -0.11 14.36
C GLN A 180 -20.81 0.19 13.18
N ARG A 181 -21.99 -0.42 13.15
CA ARG A 181 -23.00 -0.09 12.16
C ARG A 181 -23.59 1.28 12.47
N THR A 182 -23.55 2.17 11.47
CA THR A 182 -24.15 3.50 11.56
C THR A 182 -25.15 3.68 10.43
N GLY A 183 -26.25 4.37 10.68
CA GLY A 183 -27.25 4.72 9.67
C GLY A 183 -28.54 3.94 9.73
N ARG A 184 -29.47 4.33 8.84
CA ARG A 184 -30.83 3.79 8.74
C ARG A 184 -30.83 2.43 8.02
N ARG A 185 -32.00 1.75 8.03
CA ARG A 185 -32.18 0.40 7.48
C ARG A 185 -31.88 0.27 5.97
N ASP A 186 -32.00 1.36 5.23
CA ASP A 186 -31.90 1.43 3.76
C ASP A 186 -30.47 1.48 3.22
N ARG A 187 -29.49 1.91 4.03
CA ARG A 187 -28.08 1.94 3.65
C ARG A 187 -27.20 1.41 4.76
N VAL A 188 -26.54 0.29 4.51
CA VAL A 188 -25.56 -0.27 5.44
C VAL A 188 -24.25 0.47 5.27
N ARG A 189 -23.89 1.23 6.28
CA ARG A 189 -22.56 1.81 6.40
C ARG A 189 -21.99 1.47 7.77
N ARG A 190 -20.69 1.32 7.84
CA ARG A 190 -19.97 1.05 9.07
C ARG A 190 -18.93 2.13 9.31
N GLN A 191 -18.89 2.59 10.53
CA GLN A 191 -17.76 3.34 11.05
C GLN A 191 -16.73 2.33 11.53
N TRP A 192 -15.51 2.51 11.10
CA TRP A 192 -14.35 1.73 11.48
C TRP A 192 -13.39 2.61 12.25
N THR A 193 -12.89 2.11 13.36
CA THR A 193 -11.78 2.71 14.10
C THR A 193 -10.62 1.75 14.05
N LEU A 194 -9.49 2.20 13.49
CA LEU A 194 -8.28 1.41 13.29
C LEU A 194 -7.15 2.03 14.10
N ASP A 195 -6.69 1.36 15.14
CA ASP A 195 -5.46 1.72 15.80
C ASP A 195 -4.29 1.12 15.01
N TYR A 196 -3.29 1.93 14.71
CA TYR A 196 -2.20 1.54 13.84
C TYR A 196 -0.83 1.94 14.37
N ARG A 197 0.18 1.25 13.87
CA ARG A 197 1.58 1.66 13.92
C ARG A 197 2.08 1.87 12.51
N GLN A 198 2.74 2.98 12.26
CA GLN A 198 3.37 3.21 10.96
C GLN A 198 4.57 2.29 10.81
N ILE A 199 4.70 1.71 9.61
CA ILE A 199 5.88 0.97 9.18
C ILE A 199 6.72 1.90 8.31
N ASP A 200 8.03 1.85 8.49
CA ASP A 200 8.95 2.58 7.64
C ASP A 200 8.80 2.17 6.17
N MET A 201 8.94 3.14 5.26
CA MET A 201 8.76 2.87 3.82
C MET A 201 9.84 1.94 3.26
N ASP A 202 11.04 1.90 3.84
CA ASP A 202 12.10 0.99 3.40
C ASP A 202 11.82 -0.44 3.87
N GLU A 203 11.32 -0.61 5.10
CA GLU A 203 10.81 -1.89 5.59
C GLU A 203 9.61 -2.36 4.76
N ALA A 204 8.66 -1.48 4.46
CA ALA A 204 7.52 -1.79 3.61
C ALA A 204 7.94 -2.22 2.19
N ARG A 205 8.96 -1.59 1.63
CA ARG A 205 9.53 -1.95 0.32
C ARG A 205 10.12 -3.36 0.33
N ALA A 206 10.82 -3.71 1.39
CA ALA A 206 11.35 -5.06 1.57
C ALA A 206 10.22 -6.11 1.64
N LEU A 207 9.13 -5.78 2.35
CA LEU A 207 7.94 -6.64 2.44
C LEU A 207 7.25 -6.82 1.08
N VAL A 208 7.09 -5.74 0.30
CA VAL A 208 6.52 -5.81 -1.06
C VAL A 208 7.36 -6.70 -1.97
N GLY A 209 8.69 -6.63 -1.89
CA GLY A 209 9.59 -7.48 -2.65
C GLY A 209 9.51 -8.97 -2.30
N THR A 210 8.99 -9.33 -1.13
CA THR A 210 8.81 -10.72 -0.68
C THR A 210 7.45 -11.30 -1.00
N ILE A 211 6.51 -10.52 -1.57
CA ILE A 211 5.19 -11.03 -1.92
C ILE A 211 5.35 -12.10 -3.01
N PRO A 212 4.90 -13.34 -2.76
CA PRO A 212 5.12 -14.42 -3.70
C PRO A 212 4.41 -14.14 -5.03
N VAL A 213 5.17 -14.16 -6.09
CA VAL A 213 4.63 -14.20 -7.46
C VAL A 213 3.78 -15.46 -7.56
N VAL A 214 2.60 -15.35 -8.16
CA VAL A 214 1.71 -16.50 -8.36
C VAL A 214 2.48 -17.57 -9.15
N THR A 215 2.73 -18.71 -8.52
CA THR A 215 3.43 -19.83 -9.16
C THR A 215 2.47 -20.66 -10.03
N TRP A 216 2.99 -21.36 -11.02
CA TRP A 216 2.22 -22.28 -11.87
C TRP A 216 1.39 -23.28 -11.07
N GLY A 217 1.94 -23.83 -9.96
CA GLY A 217 1.21 -24.75 -9.10
C GLY A 217 -0.01 -24.15 -8.41
N ALA A 218 0.02 -22.87 -8.09
CA ALA A 218 -1.14 -22.15 -7.57
C ALA A 218 -2.23 -21.94 -8.65
N TRP A 219 -1.84 -21.92 -9.92
CA TRP A 219 -2.75 -21.78 -11.07
C TRP A 219 -3.47 -23.06 -11.38
N ASP A 220 -2.78 -24.19 -11.38
CA ASP A 220 -3.34 -25.50 -11.67
C ASP A 220 -4.44 -25.90 -10.65
N ALA A 221 -4.37 -25.35 -9.44
CA ALA A 221 -5.36 -25.58 -8.40
C ALA A 221 -6.73 -24.92 -8.68
N VAL A 222 -6.82 -23.96 -9.62
CA VAL A 222 -8.06 -23.22 -9.87
C VAL A 222 -8.74 -23.70 -11.16
N SER A 223 -9.76 -24.50 -11.04
CA SER A 223 -10.48 -25.12 -12.18
C SER A 223 -11.02 -24.14 -13.23
N LYS A 224 -11.33 -22.90 -12.85
CA LYS A 224 -11.83 -21.86 -13.77
C LYS A 224 -10.80 -21.40 -14.82
N TRP A 225 -9.53 -21.75 -14.63
CA TRP A 225 -8.45 -21.38 -15.54
C TRP A 225 -8.12 -22.43 -16.59
N ARG A 226 -8.73 -23.63 -16.51
CA ARG A 226 -8.51 -24.68 -17.48
C ARG A 226 -8.89 -24.23 -18.90
N GLY A 227 -7.98 -24.44 -19.84
CA GLY A 227 -8.18 -24.10 -21.25
C GLY A 227 -7.80 -22.68 -21.64
N ARG A 228 -7.30 -21.86 -20.72
CA ARG A 228 -6.76 -20.53 -21.02
C ARG A 228 -5.22 -20.56 -21.13
N SER A 229 -4.69 -19.77 -22.04
CA SER A 229 -3.23 -19.60 -22.11
C SER A 229 -2.74 -18.76 -20.94
N TYR A 230 -1.48 -18.97 -20.53
CA TYR A 230 -0.85 -18.17 -19.48
C TYR A 230 -0.86 -16.67 -19.80
N VAL A 231 -0.69 -16.32 -21.07
CA VAL A 231 -0.71 -14.91 -21.51
C VAL A 231 -2.10 -14.28 -21.34
N GLU A 232 -3.17 -15.00 -21.64
CA GLU A 232 -4.55 -14.52 -21.45
C GLU A 232 -4.85 -14.31 -19.97
N LEU A 233 -4.40 -15.20 -19.14
CA LEU A 233 -4.59 -15.13 -17.71
C LEU A 233 -3.76 -13.99 -17.08
N LEU A 234 -2.51 -13.80 -17.49
CA LEU A 234 -1.71 -12.66 -17.07
C LEU A 234 -2.36 -11.33 -17.47
N ARG A 235 -2.96 -11.25 -18.66
CA ARG A 235 -3.69 -10.06 -19.11
C ARG A 235 -4.90 -9.78 -18.22
N GLU A 236 -5.70 -10.81 -17.91
CA GLU A 236 -6.87 -10.67 -17.03
C GLU A 236 -6.47 -10.24 -15.62
N PHE A 237 -5.46 -10.87 -15.02
CA PHE A 237 -4.97 -10.49 -13.69
C PHE A 237 -4.31 -9.11 -13.66
N ALA A 238 -3.65 -8.74 -14.73
CA ALA A 238 -3.02 -7.43 -14.85
C ALA A 238 -4.04 -6.31 -15.16
N GLY A 239 -5.32 -6.64 -15.36
CA GLY A 239 -6.33 -5.67 -15.78
C GLY A 239 -5.98 -4.98 -17.09
N MET A 240 -5.26 -5.70 -17.98
CA MET A 240 -4.93 -5.19 -19.31
C MET A 240 -6.18 -5.18 -20.18
N PRO A 241 -6.42 -4.11 -20.95
CA PRO A 241 -7.51 -4.08 -21.93
C PRO A 241 -7.33 -5.12 -23.04
#